data_638a92f24d5cbb148c6d9481bc5bc836
#
_entry.id   638a92f24d5cbb148c6d9481bc5bc836
#
_cell.length_a   1.000
_cell.length_b   1.000
_cell.length_c   1.000
_cell.angle_alpha   90.00
_cell.angle_beta   90.00
_cell.angle_gamma   90.00
#
_symmetry.space_group_name_H-M   'P 1'
#
loop_
_entity.id
_entity.type
_entity.pdbx_description
1 polymer ?
#
loop_
_entity_poly.entity_id
_entity_poly.type
_entity_poly.pdbx_seq_one_letter_code
_entity_poly.pdbx_strand_id
1 'polypeptide(L)'
;MAQHPTSGYVSTTRPGWIVYWVTFGLMAFSAVCFMAITLTKPQRHRKHGYCTALIVTIASVAYYAMASEGGATYTYAIHGGNMRQIYWARYVDWVFTTPLLLLDLLLLAACPIGTAMWIIAADVFMIILGLFGGVNTHKFKWGYYAMGCFCELIISIGLVFNAMRSAMARGGGISKVYAGMAAYLTILWWGYPIVWGLAEGANVISSDAEVAAYAGLDIAAKVFFGWMIMAAGPIITAQQDREYKEGKGYPSILDASIDSPLSITQTQPIANPAAQATRGLPTMEPGANGTAGSVPVETGNLQTVV
;
A
#
# COMPACT_ATOMS: atom_id res chain seq x y z
N MET A 1 -9.33 -31.80 -19.94
CA MET A 1 -10.66 -31.69 -19.31
C MET A 1 -10.63 -32.52 -18.05
N ALA A 2 -10.47 -31.86 -16.89
CA ALA A 2 -10.60 -32.56 -15.61
C ALA A 2 -12.07 -33.02 -15.47
N GLN A 3 -12.26 -34.31 -15.18
CA GLN A 3 -13.60 -34.86 -14.93
C GLN A 3 -14.17 -34.20 -13.68
N HIS A 4 -15.17 -33.37 -13.85
CA HIS A 4 -15.94 -32.83 -12.72
C HIS A 4 -16.70 -33.98 -12.05
N PRO A 5 -16.52 -34.19 -10.74
CA PRO A 5 -17.29 -35.19 -10.02
C PRO A 5 -18.77 -34.80 -10.02
N THR A 6 -19.64 -35.71 -10.42
CA THR A 6 -21.03 -35.47 -10.83
C THR A 6 -22.04 -35.33 -9.68
N SER A 7 -21.64 -35.35 -8.42
CA SER A 7 -22.58 -35.08 -7.29
C SER A 7 -21.82 -34.68 -6.03
N GLY A 8 -22.28 -33.61 -5.37
CA GLY A 8 -21.72 -33.17 -4.10
C GLY A 8 -20.66 -32.05 -4.19
N TYR A 9 -20.44 -31.46 -5.36
CA TYR A 9 -19.48 -30.38 -5.56
C TYR A 9 -20.16 -29.09 -6.06
N VAL A 10 -19.84 -27.96 -5.43
CA VAL A 10 -20.18 -26.64 -5.91
C VAL A 10 -18.94 -26.06 -6.57
N SER A 11 -18.91 -26.07 -7.90
CA SER A 11 -17.79 -25.61 -8.71
C SER A 11 -18.24 -24.59 -9.74
N THR A 12 -17.28 -23.86 -10.26
CA THR A 12 -17.48 -22.91 -11.36
C THR A 12 -17.90 -23.66 -12.62
N THR A 13 -18.93 -23.16 -13.29
CA THR A 13 -19.44 -23.70 -14.55
C THR A 13 -18.98 -22.83 -15.74
N ARG A 14 -19.48 -23.14 -16.95
CA ARG A 14 -19.09 -22.42 -18.17
C ARG A 14 -19.28 -20.87 -18.08
N PRO A 15 -20.37 -20.32 -17.54
CA PRO A 15 -20.53 -18.88 -17.36
C PRO A 15 -19.41 -18.25 -16.50
N GLY A 16 -19.11 -18.79 -15.31
CA GLY A 16 -18.08 -18.27 -14.44
C GLY A 16 -16.68 -18.40 -15.07
N TRP A 17 -16.44 -19.48 -15.81
CA TRP A 17 -15.20 -19.66 -16.56
C TRP A 17 -15.00 -18.60 -17.67
N ILE A 18 -16.08 -18.24 -18.38
CA ILE A 18 -16.06 -17.13 -19.35
C ILE A 18 -15.73 -15.82 -18.64
N VAL A 19 -16.29 -15.56 -17.46
CA VAL A 19 -16.00 -14.35 -16.67
C VAL A 19 -14.51 -14.25 -16.35
N TYR A 20 -13.85 -15.35 -15.98
CA TYR A 20 -12.40 -15.34 -15.74
C TYR A 20 -11.61 -14.94 -16.98
N TRP A 21 -11.92 -15.50 -18.16
CA TRP A 21 -11.22 -15.15 -19.41
C TRP A 21 -11.45 -13.71 -19.83
N VAL A 22 -12.68 -13.20 -19.71
CA VAL A 22 -13.01 -11.80 -20.02
C VAL A 22 -12.25 -10.86 -19.07
N THR A 23 -12.25 -11.18 -17.78
CA THR A 23 -11.55 -10.37 -16.77
C THR A 23 -10.04 -10.39 -17.00
N PHE A 24 -9.46 -11.56 -17.30
CA PHE A 24 -8.05 -11.66 -17.69
C PHE A 24 -7.73 -10.72 -18.86
N GLY A 25 -8.52 -10.81 -19.95
CA GLY A 25 -8.30 -9.97 -21.13
C GLY A 25 -8.39 -8.47 -20.83
N LEU A 26 -9.37 -8.06 -20.02
CA LEU A 26 -9.55 -6.67 -19.62
C LEU A 26 -8.38 -6.18 -18.74
N MET A 27 -7.92 -6.97 -17.77
CA MET A 27 -6.76 -6.63 -16.93
C MET A 27 -5.48 -6.52 -17.74
N ALA A 28 -5.20 -7.50 -18.62
CA ALA A 28 -4.03 -7.50 -19.49
C ALA A 28 -4.01 -6.31 -20.46
N PHE A 29 -5.16 -6.00 -21.09
CA PHE A 29 -5.30 -4.82 -21.94
C PHE A 29 -5.06 -3.52 -21.16
N SER A 30 -5.64 -3.41 -19.95
CA SER A 30 -5.44 -2.25 -19.08
C SER A 30 -3.98 -2.09 -18.66
N ALA A 31 -3.26 -3.18 -18.42
CA ALA A 31 -1.82 -3.15 -18.11
C ALA A 31 -1.00 -2.51 -19.24
N VAL A 32 -1.27 -2.92 -20.48
CA VAL A 32 -0.62 -2.33 -21.67
C VAL A 32 -0.96 -0.84 -21.80
N CYS A 33 -2.23 -0.47 -21.66
CA CYS A 33 -2.67 0.93 -21.74
C CYS A 33 -2.02 1.79 -20.66
N PHE A 34 -2.04 1.38 -19.40
CA PHE A 34 -1.46 2.14 -18.29
C PHE A 34 0.06 2.27 -18.43
N MET A 35 0.74 1.21 -18.86
CA MET A 35 2.18 1.26 -19.10
C MET A 35 2.49 2.22 -20.27
N ALA A 36 1.78 2.12 -21.39
CA ALA A 36 1.96 3.00 -22.55
C ALA A 36 1.79 4.48 -22.16
N ILE A 37 0.69 4.83 -21.46
CA ILE A 37 0.44 6.20 -20.98
C ILE A 37 1.54 6.64 -20.00
N THR A 38 2.00 5.76 -19.12
CA THR A 38 3.03 6.08 -18.14
C THR A 38 4.36 6.42 -18.80
N LEU A 39 4.74 5.67 -19.83
CA LEU A 39 6.00 5.88 -20.55
C LEU A 39 6.05 7.21 -21.32
N THR A 40 4.90 7.81 -21.66
CA THR A 40 4.85 9.16 -22.29
C THR A 40 5.17 10.28 -21.30
N LYS A 41 5.09 10.03 -19.97
CA LYS A 41 5.34 11.05 -18.96
C LYS A 41 6.82 11.15 -18.59
N PRO A 42 7.31 12.33 -18.11
CA PRO A 42 8.63 12.45 -17.50
C PRO A 42 8.80 11.46 -16.34
N GLN A 43 10.02 10.95 -16.13
CA GLN A 43 10.30 9.88 -15.16
C GLN A 43 9.78 10.21 -13.74
N ARG A 44 9.96 11.46 -13.30
CA ARG A 44 9.51 11.94 -11.97
C ARG A 44 8.00 11.84 -11.76
N HIS A 45 7.19 11.72 -12.83
CA HIS A 45 5.72 11.64 -12.76
C HIS A 45 5.16 10.24 -13.01
N ARG A 46 6.02 9.20 -13.12
CA ARG A 46 5.60 7.84 -13.52
C ARG A 46 5.17 6.95 -12.37
N LYS A 47 5.43 7.32 -11.10
CA LYS A 47 5.26 6.44 -9.95
C LYS A 47 3.84 5.84 -9.84
N HIS A 48 2.81 6.67 -9.91
CA HIS A 48 1.41 6.21 -9.86
C HIS A 48 1.07 5.32 -11.06
N GLY A 49 1.59 5.66 -12.25
CA GLY A 49 1.39 4.86 -13.44
C GLY A 49 2.05 3.49 -13.39
N TYR A 50 3.27 3.40 -12.86
CA TYR A 50 3.92 2.10 -12.64
C TYR A 50 3.17 1.26 -11.62
N CYS A 51 2.72 1.87 -10.51
CA CYS A 51 1.95 1.18 -9.49
C CYS A 51 0.66 0.60 -10.07
N THR A 52 -0.13 1.41 -10.76
CA THR A 52 -1.38 1.01 -11.40
C THR A 52 -1.16 -0.08 -12.47
N ALA A 53 -0.15 0.05 -13.33
CA ALA A 53 0.17 -0.96 -14.34
C ALA A 53 0.57 -2.30 -13.70
N LEU A 54 1.35 -2.26 -12.62
CA LEU A 54 1.76 -3.46 -11.88
C LEU A 54 0.57 -4.16 -11.24
N ILE A 55 -0.36 -3.41 -10.61
CA ILE A 55 -1.58 -3.95 -10.02
C ILE A 55 -2.38 -4.78 -11.02
N VAL A 56 -2.71 -4.21 -12.18
CA VAL A 56 -3.50 -4.92 -13.19
C VAL A 56 -2.70 -6.04 -13.89
N THR A 57 -1.37 -5.94 -13.93
CA THR A 57 -0.50 -7.02 -14.44
C THR A 57 -0.56 -8.24 -13.51
N ILE A 58 -0.41 -8.05 -12.19
CA ILE A 58 -0.53 -9.14 -11.21
C ILE A 58 -1.92 -9.75 -11.27
N ALA A 59 -2.98 -8.91 -11.29
CA ALA A 59 -4.35 -9.38 -11.41
C ALA A 59 -4.58 -10.18 -12.70
N SER A 60 -4.00 -9.77 -13.83
CA SER A 60 -4.14 -10.53 -15.08
C SER A 60 -3.55 -11.94 -14.96
N VAL A 61 -2.38 -12.09 -14.33
CA VAL A 61 -1.76 -13.40 -14.09
C VAL A 61 -2.64 -14.28 -13.21
N ALA A 62 -3.22 -13.73 -12.14
CA ALA A 62 -4.11 -14.49 -11.26
C ALA A 62 -5.42 -14.90 -11.96
N TYR A 63 -6.03 -14.01 -12.75
CA TYR A 63 -7.21 -14.34 -13.55
C TYR A 63 -6.90 -15.37 -14.65
N TYR A 64 -5.72 -15.32 -15.26
CA TYR A 64 -5.26 -16.36 -16.16
C TYR A 64 -5.11 -17.71 -15.45
N ALA A 65 -4.51 -17.74 -14.26
CA ALA A 65 -4.37 -18.97 -13.48
C ALA A 65 -5.74 -19.58 -13.13
N MET A 66 -6.72 -18.76 -12.73
CA MET A 66 -8.09 -19.22 -12.45
C MET A 66 -8.81 -19.66 -13.72
N ALA A 67 -8.66 -18.95 -14.85
CA ALA A 67 -9.24 -19.28 -16.13
C ALA A 67 -8.67 -20.58 -16.75
N SER A 68 -7.41 -20.88 -16.48
CA SER A 68 -6.73 -22.12 -16.92
C SER A 68 -6.90 -23.29 -15.94
N GLU A 69 -7.92 -23.23 -15.06
CA GLU A 69 -8.24 -24.26 -14.07
C GLU A 69 -7.16 -24.48 -12.99
N GLY A 70 -6.23 -23.53 -12.86
CA GLY A 70 -5.21 -23.51 -11.81
C GLY A 70 -5.67 -22.75 -10.56
N GLY A 71 -4.89 -22.87 -9.48
CA GLY A 71 -5.06 -22.01 -8.31
C GLY A 71 -6.32 -22.23 -7.48
N ALA A 72 -6.92 -23.41 -7.58
CA ALA A 72 -8.11 -23.78 -6.83
C ALA A 72 -7.90 -25.01 -5.93
N THR A 73 -8.67 -25.10 -4.86
CA THR A 73 -8.80 -26.26 -4.00
C THR A 73 -10.27 -26.49 -3.66
N TYR A 74 -10.59 -27.67 -3.14
CA TYR A 74 -11.93 -27.99 -2.68
C TYR A 74 -11.96 -28.09 -1.17
N THR A 75 -12.96 -27.48 -0.54
CA THR A 75 -13.19 -27.55 0.89
C THR A 75 -14.66 -27.89 1.18
N TYR A 76 -14.94 -28.55 2.30
CA TYR A 76 -16.31 -28.84 2.70
C TYR A 76 -17.02 -27.55 3.10
N ALA A 77 -18.17 -27.29 2.46
CA ALA A 77 -19.06 -26.23 2.90
C ALA A 77 -19.74 -26.62 4.23
N ILE A 78 -19.87 -25.67 5.17
CA ILE A 78 -20.51 -25.92 6.47
C ILE A 78 -21.99 -26.26 6.28
N HIS A 79 -22.64 -25.66 5.31
CA HIS A 79 -24.04 -25.86 5.00
C HIS A 79 -24.21 -26.66 3.71
N GLY A 80 -25.08 -27.68 3.73
CA GLY A 80 -25.44 -28.50 2.58
C GLY A 80 -24.61 -29.75 2.34
N GLY A 81 -23.55 -30.03 3.11
CA GLY A 81 -22.73 -31.25 3.00
C GLY A 81 -21.92 -31.41 1.74
N ASN A 82 -21.91 -30.41 0.85
CA ASN A 82 -21.20 -30.42 -0.43
C ASN A 82 -19.80 -29.78 -0.29
N MET A 83 -18.86 -30.22 -1.12
CA MET A 83 -17.56 -29.56 -1.25
C MET A 83 -17.71 -28.33 -2.15
N ARG A 84 -17.10 -27.21 -1.75
CA ARG A 84 -17.05 -25.97 -2.54
C ARG A 84 -15.65 -25.76 -3.08
N GLN A 85 -15.57 -25.34 -4.33
CA GLN A 85 -14.33 -24.90 -4.98
C GLN A 85 -13.93 -23.54 -4.43
N ILE A 86 -12.70 -23.43 -3.90
CA ILE A 86 -12.11 -22.19 -3.40
C ILE A 86 -10.90 -21.85 -4.26
N TYR A 87 -10.89 -20.66 -4.86
CA TYR A 87 -9.78 -20.19 -5.66
C TYR A 87 -8.78 -19.43 -4.76
N TRP A 88 -7.77 -20.15 -4.26
CA TRP A 88 -6.70 -19.54 -3.46
C TRP A 88 -5.84 -18.56 -4.27
N ALA A 89 -5.75 -18.72 -5.61
CA ALA A 89 -5.06 -17.79 -6.48
C ALA A 89 -5.61 -16.35 -6.39
N ARG A 90 -6.90 -16.18 -6.07
CA ARG A 90 -7.51 -14.89 -5.79
C ARG A 90 -6.88 -14.20 -4.57
N TYR A 91 -6.64 -14.93 -3.50
CA TYR A 91 -6.00 -14.40 -2.30
C TYR A 91 -4.52 -14.07 -2.54
N VAL A 92 -3.84 -14.84 -3.40
CA VAL A 92 -2.49 -14.51 -3.85
C VAL A 92 -2.49 -13.20 -4.64
N ASP A 93 -3.44 -13.01 -5.56
CA ASP A 93 -3.64 -11.72 -6.24
C ASP A 93 -3.80 -10.58 -5.23
N TRP A 94 -4.75 -10.72 -4.32
CA TRP A 94 -5.08 -9.67 -3.36
C TRP A 94 -3.93 -9.31 -2.42
N VAL A 95 -3.19 -10.30 -1.90
CA VAL A 95 -2.06 -10.03 -0.98
C VAL A 95 -0.95 -9.18 -1.61
N PHE A 96 -0.87 -9.14 -2.95
CA PHE A 96 0.06 -8.26 -3.66
C PHE A 96 -0.62 -6.98 -4.17
N THR A 97 -1.84 -7.08 -4.69
CA THR A 97 -2.48 -5.96 -5.38
C THR A 97 -3.12 -4.97 -4.41
N THR A 98 -3.70 -5.42 -3.28
CA THR A 98 -4.34 -4.51 -2.32
C THR A 98 -3.34 -3.64 -1.57
N PRO A 99 -2.14 -4.14 -1.12
CA PRO A 99 -1.08 -3.28 -0.63
C PRO A 99 -0.61 -2.24 -1.64
N LEU A 100 -0.53 -2.59 -2.93
CA LEU A 100 -0.15 -1.65 -3.97
C LEU A 100 -1.22 -0.58 -4.21
N LEU A 101 -2.50 -0.93 -4.17
CA LEU A 101 -3.61 0.04 -4.22
C LEU A 101 -3.55 1.02 -3.05
N LEU A 102 -3.34 0.51 -1.84
CA LEU A 102 -3.16 1.34 -0.65
C LEU A 102 -1.91 2.21 -0.78
N LEU A 103 -0.79 1.64 -1.21
CA LEU A 103 0.45 2.38 -1.42
C LEU A 103 0.25 3.55 -2.39
N ASP A 104 -0.43 3.30 -3.52
CA ASP A 104 -0.70 4.33 -4.53
C ASP A 104 -1.53 5.49 -3.93
N LEU A 105 -2.58 5.16 -3.18
CA LEU A 105 -3.43 6.12 -2.49
C LEU A 105 -2.70 6.86 -1.35
N LEU A 106 -1.89 6.17 -0.56
CA LEU A 106 -1.11 6.76 0.53
C LEU A 106 0.03 7.65 0.03
N LEU A 107 0.64 7.31 -1.12
CA LEU A 107 1.59 8.17 -1.83
C LEU A 107 0.91 9.44 -2.36
N LEU A 108 -0.33 9.33 -2.87
CA LEU A 108 -1.13 10.49 -3.28
C LEU A 108 -1.37 11.42 -2.10
N ALA A 109 -1.61 10.89 -0.90
CA ALA A 109 -1.80 11.68 0.33
C ALA A 109 -0.49 12.23 0.91
N ALA A 110 0.69 11.78 0.49
CA ALA A 110 1.97 11.95 1.17
C ALA A 110 1.89 11.51 2.65
N CYS A 111 1.28 10.36 2.88
CA CYS A 111 1.08 9.81 4.22
C CYS A 111 2.42 9.45 4.86
N PRO A 112 2.63 9.73 6.18
CA PRO A 112 3.83 9.31 6.89
C PRO A 112 4.03 7.80 6.82
N ILE A 113 5.27 7.37 6.62
CA ILE A 113 5.61 5.95 6.38
C ILE A 113 5.12 5.03 7.50
N GLY A 114 5.22 5.43 8.77
CA GLY A 114 4.74 4.62 9.89
C GLY A 114 3.22 4.36 9.83
N THR A 115 2.44 5.37 9.44
CA THR A 115 0.99 5.23 9.25
C THR A 115 0.69 4.35 8.04
N ALA A 116 1.42 4.54 6.93
CA ALA A 116 1.26 3.75 5.72
C ALA A 116 1.56 2.27 5.97
N MET A 117 2.66 1.95 6.66
CA MET A 117 3.04 0.57 7.02
C MET A 117 1.96 -0.11 7.87
N TRP A 118 1.38 0.61 8.84
CA TRP A 118 0.32 0.06 9.68
C TRP A 118 -0.93 -0.29 8.89
N ILE A 119 -1.38 0.61 8.00
CA ILE A 119 -2.54 0.39 7.14
C ILE A 119 -2.30 -0.80 6.20
N ILE A 120 -1.12 -0.85 5.57
CA ILE A 120 -0.74 -1.96 4.67
C ILE A 120 -0.61 -3.29 5.44
N ALA A 121 -0.07 -3.27 6.65
CA ALA A 121 0.01 -4.47 7.47
C ALA A 121 -1.39 -5.02 7.82
N ALA A 122 -2.33 -4.15 8.20
CA ALA A 122 -3.71 -4.54 8.46
C ALA A 122 -4.36 -5.18 7.22
N ASP A 123 -4.09 -4.66 6.02
CA ASP A 123 -4.56 -5.20 4.74
C ASP A 123 -4.00 -6.61 4.48
N VAL A 124 -2.70 -6.81 4.60
CA VAL A 124 -2.08 -8.12 4.42
C VAL A 124 -2.68 -9.14 5.41
N PHE A 125 -2.86 -8.77 6.68
CA PHE A 125 -3.52 -9.63 7.67
C PHE A 125 -4.96 -9.94 7.29
N MET A 126 -5.72 -8.97 6.79
CA MET A 126 -7.08 -9.15 6.32
C MET A 126 -7.16 -10.23 5.23
N ILE A 127 -6.30 -10.17 4.23
CA ILE A 127 -6.28 -11.13 3.13
C ILE A 127 -5.89 -12.54 3.62
N ILE A 128 -4.88 -12.66 4.47
CA ILE A 128 -4.46 -13.94 5.07
C ILE A 128 -5.58 -14.55 5.91
N LEU A 129 -6.29 -13.76 6.72
CA LEU A 129 -7.42 -14.20 7.51
C LEU A 129 -8.58 -14.67 6.61
N GLY A 130 -8.84 -13.94 5.50
CA GLY A 130 -9.82 -14.34 4.50
C GLY A 130 -9.51 -15.71 3.89
N LEU A 131 -8.25 -15.96 3.51
CA LEU A 131 -7.80 -17.25 3.00
C LEU A 131 -7.97 -18.36 4.04
N PHE A 132 -7.48 -18.16 5.27
CA PHE A 132 -7.61 -19.16 6.34
C PHE A 132 -9.07 -19.48 6.66
N GLY A 133 -9.94 -18.46 6.64
CA GLY A 133 -11.38 -18.67 6.77
C GLY A 133 -11.96 -19.47 5.61
N GLY A 134 -11.57 -19.13 4.35
CA GLY A 134 -12.08 -19.80 3.14
C GLY A 134 -11.71 -21.28 3.06
N VAL A 135 -10.48 -21.65 3.44
CA VAL A 135 -10.05 -23.05 3.44
C VAL A 135 -10.44 -23.83 4.72
N ASN A 136 -10.96 -23.16 5.74
CA ASN A 136 -11.36 -23.80 6.99
C ASN A 136 -12.72 -24.50 6.86
N THR A 137 -12.79 -25.78 7.25
CA THR A 137 -14.01 -26.61 7.18
C THR A 137 -14.91 -26.52 8.40
N HIS A 138 -14.46 -25.86 9.46
CA HIS A 138 -15.18 -25.77 10.74
C HIS A 138 -15.88 -24.42 10.92
N LYS A 139 -16.85 -24.38 11.86
CA LYS A 139 -17.55 -23.14 12.24
C LYS A 139 -16.61 -21.99 12.65
N PHE A 140 -15.37 -22.29 13.04
CA PHE A 140 -14.35 -21.30 13.39
C PHE A 140 -13.93 -20.39 12.24
N LYS A 141 -14.30 -20.71 10.97
CA LYS A 141 -14.11 -19.80 9.82
C LYS A 141 -14.71 -18.41 10.07
N TRP A 142 -15.82 -18.32 10.81
CA TRP A 142 -16.45 -17.05 11.15
C TRP A 142 -15.61 -16.18 12.10
N GLY A 143 -14.72 -16.79 12.89
CA GLY A 143 -13.72 -16.06 13.68
C GLY A 143 -12.69 -15.36 12.81
N TYR A 144 -12.17 -16.05 11.77
CA TYR A 144 -11.30 -15.45 10.78
C TYR A 144 -11.99 -14.32 10.02
N TYR A 145 -13.24 -14.52 9.62
CA TYR A 145 -14.08 -13.52 8.98
C TYR A 145 -14.23 -12.25 9.85
N ALA A 146 -14.58 -12.41 11.12
CA ALA A 146 -14.75 -11.28 12.03
C ALA A 146 -13.45 -10.51 12.24
N MET A 147 -12.31 -11.20 12.36
CA MET A 147 -10.99 -10.57 12.44
C MET A 147 -10.64 -9.85 11.13
N GLY A 148 -10.96 -10.43 9.97
CA GLY A 148 -10.78 -9.80 8.67
C GLY A 148 -11.61 -8.51 8.54
N CYS A 149 -12.90 -8.53 8.91
CA CYS A 149 -13.74 -7.33 8.93
C CYS A 149 -13.21 -6.26 9.90
N PHE A 150 -12.63 -6.67 11.02
CA PHE A 150 -11.98 -5.73 11.93
C PHE A 150 -10.75 -5.07 11.32
N CYS A 151 -9.94 -5.81 10.58
CA CYS A 151 -8.82 -5.24 9.81
C CYS A 151 -9.33 -4.24 8.75
N GLU A 152 -10.40 -4.57 8.02
CA GLU A 152 -11.03 -3.64 7.06
C GLU A 152 -11.50 -2.34 7.72
N LEU A 153 -12.06 -2.44 8.92
CA LEU A 153 -12.44 -1.26 9.71
C LEU A 153 -11.21 -0.40 10.06
N ILE A 154 -10.10 -1.02 10.45
CA ILE A 154 -8.84 -0.31 10.74
C ILE A 154 -8.33 0.40 9.48
N ILE A 155 -8.35 -0.26 8.32
CA ILE A 155 -7.94 0.32 7.04
C ILE A 155 -8.85 1.52 6.71
N SER A 156 -10.16 1.35 6.79
CA SER A 156 -11.15 2.39 6.53
C SER A 156 -10.91 3.63 7.42
N ILE A 157 -10.68 3.45 8.72
CA ILE A 157 -10.34 4.52 9.67
C ILE A 157 -9.01 5.18 9.27
N GLY A 158 -8.00 4.37 8.92
CA GLY A 158 -6.70 4.85 8.47
C GLY A 158 -6.77 5.76 7.24
N LEU A 159 -7.56 5.36 6.24
CA LEU A 159 -7.75 6.13 5.02
C LEU A 159 -8.56 7.40 5.25
N VAL A 160 -9.72 7.29 5.94
CA VAL A 160 -10.66 8.40 6.09
C VAL A 160 -10.14 9.46 7.05
N PHE A 161 -9.41 9.10 8.10
CA PHE A 161 -8.95 10.06 9.10
C PHE A 161 -7.46 10.37 8.99
N ASN A 162 -6.59 9.36 9.00
CA ASN A 162 -5.15 9.59 9.09
C ASN A 162 -4.56 10.07 7.76
N ALA A 163 -4.78 9.34 6.69
CA ALA A 163 -4.25 9.69 5.37
C ALA A 163 -4.98 10.92 4.78
N MET A 164 -6.28 11.11 5.09
CA MET A 164 -7.00 12.32 4.69
C MET A 164 -6.40 13.58 5.31
N ARG A 165 -5.97 13.54 6.57
CA ARG A 165 -5.26 14.69 7.20
C ARG A 165 -3.99 15.05 6.44
N SER A 166 -3.23 14.04 6.02
CA SER A 166 -2.02 14.24 5.21
C SER A 166 -2.36 14.86 3.85
N ALA A 167 -3.39 14.36 3.17
CA ALA A 167 -3.84 14.91 1.90
C ALA A 167 -4.34 16.36 2.02
N MET A 168 -5.02 16.70 3.12
CA MET A 168 -5.42 18.09 3.41
C MET A 168 -4.22 19.00 3.64
N ALA A 169 -3.20 18.53 4.36
CA ALA A 169 -1.97 19.28 4.60
C ALA A 169 -1.17 19.56 3.31
N ARG A 170 -1.25 18.71 2.30
CA ARG A 170 -0.70 18.95 0.95
C ARG A 170 -1.39 20.10 0.24
N GLY A 171 -2.68 20.30 0.50
CA GLY A 171 -3.47 21.37 -0.09
C GLY A 171 -3.83 21.16 -1.56
N GLY A 172 -4.27 22.25 -2.20
CA GLY A 172 -4.60 22.24 -3.63
C GLY A 172 -5.73 21.28 -4.01
N GLY A 173 -5.68 20.77 -5.23
CA GLY A 173 -6.63 19.78 -5.74
C GLY A 173 -6.46 18.37 -5.18
N ILE A 174 -5.29 18.07 -4.57
CA ILE A 174 -4.93 16.73 -4.08
C ILE A 174 -5.91 16.23 -3.02
N SER A 175 -6.30 17.08 -2.06
CA SER A 175 -7.25 16.68 -1.00
C SER A 175 -8.59 16.23 -1.57
N LYS A 176 -9.09 16.87 -2.63
CA LYS A 176 -10.36 16.50 -3.29
C LYS A 176 -10.21 15.20 -4.08
N VAL A 177 -9.11 15.05 -4.83
CA VAL A 177 -8.80 13.81 -5.56
C VAL A 177 -8.67 12.65 -4.57
N TYR A 178 -7.90 12.82 -3.51
CA TYR A 178 -7.73 11.81 -2.47
C TYR A 178 -9.07 11.44 -1.81
N ALA A 179 -9.86 12.43 -1.39
CA ALA A 179 -11.15 12.19 -0.75
C ALA A 179 -12.09 11.36 -1.62
N GLY A 180 -12.19 11.69 -2.91
CA GLY A 180 -13.00 10.94 -3.86
C GLY A 180 -12.53 9.51 -4.05
N MET A 181 -11.22 9.30 -4.22
CA MET A 181 -10.64 7.98 -4.42
C MET A 181 -10.66 7.12 -3.15
N ALA A 182 -10.39 7.71 -1.98
CA ALA A 182 -10.45 7.02 -0.71
C ALA A 182 -11.89 6.59 -0.37
N ALA A 183 -12.87 7.47 -0.55
CA ALA A 183 -14.27 7.12 -0.37
C ALA A 183 -14.72 6.02 -1.33
N TYR A 184 -14.37 6.13 -2.61
CA TYR A 184 -14.65 5.12 -3.62
C TYR A 184 -14.09 3.74 -3.23
N LEU A 185 -12.80 3.69 -2.89
CA LEU A 185 -12.13 2.44 -2.54
C LEU A 185 -12.69 1.84 -1.24
N THR A 186 -12.88 2.65 -0.21
CA THR A 186 -13.42 2.21 1.08
C THR A 186 -14.82 1.61 0.92
N ILE A 187 -15.73 2.27 0.19
CA ILE A 187 -17.09 1.76 -0.04
C ILE A 187 -17.04 0.45 -0.84
N LEU A 188 -16.21 0.40 -1.88
CA LEU A 188 -16.08 -0.77 -2.75
C LEU A 188 -15.51 -1.98 -2.00
N TRP A 189 -14.54 -1.77 -1.12
CA TRP A 189 -13.87 -2.87 -0.40
C TRP A 189 -14.78 -3.56 0.60
N TRP A 190 -15.76 -2.87 1.18
CA TRP A 190 -16.80 -3.54 1.99
C TRP A 190 -17.65 -4.53 1.18
N GLY A 191 -17.63 -4.48 -0.14
CA GLY A 191 -18.23 -5.48 -1.01
C GLY A 191 -17.58 -6.87 -0.90
N TYR A 192 -16.25 -6.94 -0.70
CA TYR A 192 -15.53 -8.21 -0.63
C TYR A 192 -15.94 -9.08 0.57
N PRO A 193 -15.98 -8.59 1.82
CA PRO A 193 -16.47 -9.38 2.92
C PRO A 193 -17.96 -9.78 2.76
N ILE A 194 -18.79 -8.96 2.12
CA ILE A 194 -20.18 -9.35 1.84
C ILE A 194 -20.20 -10.57 0.92
N VAL A 195 -19.47 -10.54 -0.21
CA VAL A 195 -19.38 -11.67 -1.14
C VAL A 195 -18.78 -12.90 -0.44
N TRP A 196 -17.71 -12.73 0.34
CA TRP A 196 -17.08 -13.80 1.10
C TRP A 196 -18.09 -14.47 2.07
N GLY A 197 -18.83 -13.67 2.83
CA GLY A 197 -19.83 -14.15 3.77
C GLY A 197 -20.94 -14.97 3.11
N LEU A 198 -21.37 -14.56 1.90
CA LEU A 198 -22.40 -15.26 1.11
C LEU A 198 -21.85 -16.51 0.39
N ALA A 199 -20.60 -16.48 -0.05
CA ALA A 199 -19.97 -17.56 -0.81
C ALA A 199 -19.25 -18.55 0.11
N GLU A 200 -18.00 -18.24 0.49
CA GLU A 200 -17.15 -19.13 1.29
C GLU A 200 -17.69 -19.33 2.71
N GLY A 201 -18.32 -18.29 3.28
CA GLY A 201 -18.91 -18.33 4.62
C GLY A 201 -20.14 -19.23 4.69
N ALA A 202 -21.24 -18.78 4.10
CA ALA A 202 -22.56 -19.39 4.25
C ALA A 202 -22.95 -20.36 3.11
N ASN A 203 -22.22 -20.37 1.99
CA ASN A 203 -22.51 -21.17 0.80
C ASN A 203 -23.95 -20.98 0.27
N VAL A 204 -24.44 -19.72 0.26
CA VAL A 204 -25.80 -19.38 -0.19
C VAL A 204 -25.86 -18.90 -1.66
N ILE A 205 -24.73 -18.54 -2.25
CA ILE A 205 -24.62 -18.18 -3.65
C ILE A 205 -23.82 -19.22 -4.43
N SER A 206 -24.11 -19.37 -5.75
CA SER A 206 -23.39 -20.28 -6.63
C SER A 206 -21.94 -19.84 -6.83
N SER A 207 -21.05 -20.75 -7.25
CA SER A 207 -19.68 -20.40 -7.59
C SER A 207 -19.62 -19.41 -8.76
N ASP A 208 -20.51 -19.50 -9.74
CA ASP A 208 -20.57 -18.55 -10.85
C ASP A 208 -20.97 -17.14 -10.39
N ALA A 209 -21.92 -17.04 -9.44
CA ALA A 209 -22.29 -15.75 -8.85
C ALA A 209 -21.15 -15.13 -8.03
N GLU A 210 -20.42 -15.96 -7.28
CA GLU A 210 -19.21 -15.55 -6.57
C GLU A 210 -18.14 -15.02 -7.53
N VAL A 211 -17.85 -15.78 -8.62
CA VAL A 211 -16.87 -15.38 -9.64
C VAL A 211 -17.26 -14.05 -10.28
N ALA A 212 -18.53 -13.89 -10.67
CA ALA A 212 -19.00 -12.65 -11.28
C ALA A 212 -18.93 -11.45 -10.32
N ALA A 213 -19.29 -11.66 -9.05
CA ALA A 213 -19.24 -10.61 -8.04
C ALA A 213 -17.80 -10.13 -7.77
N TYR A 214 -16.88 -11.07 -7.52
CA TYR A 214 -15.48 -10.71 -7.32
C TYR A 214 -14.81 -10.11 -8.57
N ALA A 215 -15.12 -10.62 -9.77
CA ALA A 215 -14.62 -10.03 -11.01
C ALA A 215 -15.11 -8.58 -11.17
N GLY A 216 -16.36 -8.29 -10.86
CA GLY A 216 -16.92 -6.94 -10.87
C GLY A 216 -16.22 -6.01 -9.88
N LEU A 217 -16.00 -6.47 -8.64
CA LEU A 217 -15.28 -5.73 -7.61
C LEU A 217 -13.81 -5.48 -8.02
N ASP A 218 -13.13 -6.48 -8.56
CA ASP A 218 -11.73 -6.37 -8.99
C ASP A 218 -11.57 -5.41 -10.19
N ILE A 219 -12.46 -5.48 -11.18
CA ILE A 219 -12.47 -4.53 -12.30
C ILE A 219 -12.65 -3.10 -11.76
N ALA A 220 -13.59 -2.91 -10.85
CA ALA A 220 -13.82 -1.61 -10.23
C ALA A 220 -12.61 -1.15 -9.41
N ALA A 221 -12.07 -1.99 -8.52
CA ALA A 221 -10.97 -1.64 -7.63
C ALA A 221 -9.63 -1.41 -8.37
N LYS A 222 -9.40 -2.04 -9.52
CA LYS A 222 -8.12 -2.04 -10.21
C LYS A 222 -8.16 -1.26 -11.52
N VAL A 223 -9.08 -1.59 -12.43
CA VAL A 223 -9.17 -0.93 -13.73
C VAL A 223 -9.76 0.48 -13.61
N PHE A 224 -10.95 0.62 -13.00
CA PHE A 224 -11.56 1.94 -12.84
C PHE A 224 -10.76 2.84 -11.90
N PHE A 225 -10.26 2.31 -10.79
CA PHE A 225 -9.35 3.05 -9.92
C PHE A 225 -8.12 3.54 -10.68
N GLY A 226 -7.51 2.68 -11.50
CA GLY A 226 -6.37 3.05 -12.34
C GLY A 226 -6.69 4.18 -13.31
N TRP A 227 -7.84 4.16 -13.97
CA TRP A 227 -8.27 5.27 -14.82
C TRP A 227 -8.54 6.55 -14.03
N MET A 228 -9.06 6.46 -12.81
CA MET A 228 -9.25 7.63 -11.93
C MET A 228 -7.92 8.29 -11.59
N ILE A 229 -6.89 7.52 -11.23
CA ILE A 229 -5.56 8.06 -10.90
C ILE A 229 -4.89 8.66 -12.16
N MET A 230 -5.06 8.02 -13.32
CA MET A 230 -4.56 8.54 -14.60
C MET A 230 -5.23 9.86 -14.99
N ALA A 231 -6.55 9.96 -14.82
CA ALA A 231 -7.32 11.18 -15.08
C ALA A 231 -6.96 12.31 -14.11
N ALA A 232 -6.63 12.00 -12.86
CA ALA A 232 -6.13 12.96 -11.89
C ALA A 232 -4.68 13.41 -12.16
N GLY A 233 -3.98 12.77 -13.10
CA GLY A 233 -2.58 13.02 -13.46
C GLY A 233 -2.19 14.50 -13.56
N PRO A 234 -2.94 15.37 -14.27
CA PRO A 234 -2.60 16.81 -14.35
C PRO A 234 -2.57 17.51 -12.99
N ILE A 235 -3.50 17.19 -12.10
CA ILE A 235 -3.54 17.77 -10.74
C ILE A 235 -2.36 17.25 -9.92
N ILE A 236 -2.07 15.95 -10.01
CA ILE A 236 -0.97 15.29 -9.30
C ILE A 236 0.38 15.87 -9.75
N THR A 237 0.62 15.98 -11.05
CA THR A 237 1.88 16.50 -11.58
C THR A 237 2.08 17.97 -11.23
N ALA A 238 1.03 18.80 -11.32
CA ALA A 238 1.13 20.21 -10.95
C ALA A 238 1.50 20.40 -9.47
N GLN A 239 0.97 19.55 -8.59
CA GLN A 239 1.32 19.58 -7.17
C GLN A 239 2.76 19.11 -6.92
N GLN A 240 3.19 18.04 -7.59
CA GLN A 240 4.57 17.54 -7.51
C GLN A 240 5.58 18.58 -7.96
N ASP A 241 5.30 19.28 -9.08
CA ASP A 241 6.16 20.34 -9.58
C ASP A 241 6.23 21.55 -8.64
N ARG A 242 5.13 21.87 -7.95
CA ARG A 242 5.11 22.92 -6.92
C ARG A 242 5.99 22.54 -5.74
N GLU A 243 5.79 21.35 -5.19
CA GLU A 243 6.58 20.83 -4.06
C GLU A 243 8.07 20.76 -4.38
N TYR A 244 8.42 20.36 -5.59
CA TYR A 244 9.80 20.35 -6.06
C TYR A 244 10.41 21.77 -6.10
N LYS A 245 9.67 22.76 -6.61
CA LYS A 245 10.12 24.17 -6.64
C LYS A 245 10.26 24.78 -5.25
N GLU A 246 9.45 24.35 -4.30
CA GLU A 246 9.49 24.82 -2.89
C GLU A 246 10.59 24.11 -2.07
N GLY A 247 11.38 23.23 -2.67
CA GLY A 247 12.43 22.46 -1.96
C GLY A 247 11.87 21.51 -0.93
N LYS A 248 10.56 21.26 -0.96
CA LYS A 248 9.90 20.21 -0.18
C LYS A 248 10.16 18.89 -0.87
N GLY A 249 11.38 18.35 -0.67
CA GLY A 249 11.72 17.02 -1.15
C GLY A 249 10.64 16.04 -0.68
N TYR A 250 10.09 15.27 -1.60
CA TYR A 250 9.15 14.22 -1.28
C TYR A 250 9.81 13.26 -0.28
N PRO A 251 9.24 13.02 0.90
CA PRO A 251 9.69 11.94 1.76
C PRO A 251 9.17 10.61 1.22
N SER A 252 9.52 10.26 -0.02
CA SER A 252 9.17 8.97 -0.56
C SER A 252 10.42 8.11 -0.65
N ILE A 253 10.31 6.90 -0.12
CA ILE A 253 11.30 5.83 -0.24
C ILE A 253 11.71 5.61 -1.71
N LEU A 254 10.86 6.02 -2.66
CA LEU A 254 11.05 5.84 -4.10
C LEU A 254 11.78 7.01 -4.78
N ASP A 255 11.83 8.20 -4.18
CA ASP A 255 12.45 9.39 -4.80
C ASP A 255 13.90 9.61 -4.35
N ALA A 256 14.38 8.88 -3.36
CA ALA A 256 15.72 9.10 -2.77
C ALA A 256 16.90 8.72 -3.69
N SER A 257 16.66 8.10 -4.87
CA SER A 257 17.75 7.51 -5.63
C SER A 257 17.83 7.90 -7.12
N ILE A 258 16.84 8.59 -7.69
CA ILE A 258 16.77 8.68 -9.16
C ILE A 258 17.18 10.06 -9.71
N ASP A 259 17.04 11.14 -8.95
CA ASP A 259 17.35 12.50 -9.39
C ASP A 259 18.49 13.19 -8.63
N SER A 260 19.16 12.50 -7.71
CA SER A 260 20.47 12.97 -7.26
C SER A 260 21.46 12.63 -8.36
N PRO A 261 21.99 13.59 -9.10
CA PRO A 261 23.29 13.35 -9.70
C PRO A 261 24.18 12.92 -8.54
N LEU A 262 24.83 11.77 -8.67
CA LEU A 262 25.91 11.36 -7.78
C LEU A 262 26.81 12.58 -7.60
N SER A 263 26.52 13.41 -6.62
CA SER A 263 27.48 14.37 -6.10
C SER A 263 28.51 13.56 -5.29
N ILE A 264 29.28 12.78 -6.04
CA ILE A 264 30.63 12.45 -5.66
C ILE A 264 31.30 13.80 -5.52
N THR A 265 31.67 14.13 -4.30
CA THR A 265 32.45 15.30 -3.91
C THR A 265 31.65 16.57 -3.53
N GLN A 266 31.07 16.55 -2.36
CA GLN A 266 31.45 17.56 -1.38
C GLN A 266 32.10 16.86 -0.19
N THR A 267 33.34 16.44 -0.36
CA THR A 267 34.29 16.46 0.74
C THR A 267 34.30 17.91 1.21
N GLN A 268 33.62 18.19 2.31
CA GLN A 268 33.93 19.41 3.07
C GLN A 268 35.44 19.43 3.26
N PRO A 269 36.14 20.52 2.95
CA PRO A 269 37.56 20.58 3.27
C PRO A 269 37.68 20.33 4.77
N ILE A 270 38.41 19.29 5.13
CA ILE A 270 38.78 19.02 6.53
C ILE A 270 39.37 20.33 7.01
N ALA A 271 38.69 21.01 7.91
CA ALA A 271 39.20 22.24 8.53
C ALA A 271 40.56 21.90 9.12
N ASN A 272 41.59 22.53 8.55
CA ASN A 272 42.94 22.34 8.97
C ASN A 272 43.06 22.71 10.47
N PRO A 273 43.33 21.80 11.38
CA PRO A 273 43.40 22.11 12.83
C PRO A 273 44.47 23.15 13.15
N ALA A 274 45.43 23.43 12.27
CA ALA A 274 46.42 24.47 12.42
C ALA A 274 45.86 25.91 12.26
N ALA A 275 44.71 26.11 11.63
CA ALA A 275 44.13 27.44 11.46
C ALA A 275 43.23 27.91 12.64
N GLN A 276 42.91 27.03 13.57
CA GLN A 276 42.18 27.37 14.81
C GLN A 276 43.10 27.75 15.99
N ALA A 277 44.40 27.49 15.89
CA ALA A 277 45.35 27.78 16.96
C ALA A 277 45.86 29.26 16.97
N THR A 278 45.54 30.05 15.97
CA THR A 278 46.03 31.46 15.87
C THR A 278 44.95 32.55 16.10
N ARG A 279 43.73 32.15 16.50
CA ARG A 279 42.66 33.11 16.87
C ARG A 279 42.35 33.10 18.37
N GLY A 280 43.33 33.33 19.23
CA GLY A 280 43.05 33.31 20.66
C GLY A 280 44.21 33.73 21.55
N LEU A 281 45.07 34.63 21.05
CA LEU A 281 46.02 35.29 21.93
C LEU A 281 45.50 36.69 22.24
N PRO A 282 45.13 37.01 23.47
CA PRO A 282 44.88 38.40 23.88
C PRO A 282 46.19 39.14 23.96
N THR A 283 46.27 40.29 23.30
CA THR A 283 47.34 41.26 23.44
C THR A 283 47.38 41.73 24.90
N MET A 284 48.51 41.47 25.61
CA MET A 284 48.77 42.09 26.91
C MET A 284 49.16 43.56 26.71
N GLU A 285 48.35 44.45 27.25
CA GLU A 285 48.82 45.83 27.60
C GLU A 285 49.51 45.79 28.97
N PRO A 286 50.62 46.54 29.17
CA PRO A 286 51.31 46.57 30.44
C PRO A 286 50.77 47.71 31.33
N GLY A 287 50.40 47.38 32.56
CA GLY A 287 50.31 48.37 33.58
C GLY A 287 49.33 48.15 34.76
N ALA A 288 49.97 48.05 35.92
CA ALA A 288 49.57 48.45 37.26
C ALA A 288 49.08 47.41 38.27
N ASN A 289 50.02 47.12 39.17
CA ASN A 289 49.93 46.92 40.63
C ASN A 289 48.63 46.53 41.31
N GLY A 290 48.71 45.48 42.14
CA GLY A 290 48.06 45.57 43.42
C GLY A 290 47.31 44.34 43.94
N THR A 291 47.94 43.71 44.95
CA THR A 291 47.38 43.05 46.12
C THR A 291 46.82 41.61 46.05
N ALA A 292 47.41 40.82 46.91
CA ALA A 292 47.12 39.47 47.32
C ALA A 292 45.70 39.24 47.88
N GLY A 293 45.16 38.08 47.66
CA GLY A 293 43.95 37.60 48.30
C GLY A 293 43.79 36.08 48.09
N SER A 294 43.91 35.40 49.16
CA SER A 294 43.98 33.97 49.45
C SER A 294 42.92 33.03 48.85
N VAL A 295 43.34 31.83 48.58
CA VAL A 295 42.59 30.58 48.27
C VAL A 295 41.58 30.24 49.41
N PRO A 296 40.47 29.55 49.08
CA PRO A 296 40.38 28.19 49.59
C PRO A 296 39.98 27.12 48.54
N VAL A 297 40.65 25.99 48.76
CA VAL A 297 40.38 24.66 48.21
C VAL A 297 39.09 24.12 48.83
N GLU A 298 38.18 23.59 48.08
CA GLU A 298 37.19 22.62 48.55
C GLU A 298 37.20 21.38 47.68
N THR A 299 37.50 20.30 48.37
CA THR A 299 37.52 18.90 47.91
C THR A 299 36.17 18.23 48.16
N GLY A 300 35.83 17.29 47.33
CA GLY A 300 34.85 16.21 47.61
C GLY A 300 33.57 16.32 46.82
N ASN A 301 33.03 15.31 46.20
CA ASN A 301 32.97 13.90 46.50
C ASN A 301 32.46 13.11 45.27
N LEU A 302 33.10 11.98 45.03
CA LEU A 302 32.55 10.88 44.24
C LEU A 302 31.32 10.29 44.97
N GLN A 303 30.26 10.01 44.28
CA GLN A 303 29.35 8.91 44.61
C GLN A 303 28.83 8.21 43.36
N THR A 304 29.32 7.00 43.21
CA THR A 304 28.81 5.86 42.45
C THR A 304 27.56 5.33 43.17
N VAL A 305 26.47 5.07 42.46
CA VAL A 305 25.47 4.03 42.83
C VAL A 305 24.81 3.51 41.56
N VAL A 306 25.07 2.23 41.32
CA VAL A 306 24.31 1.09 40.80
C VAL A 306 23.25 1.36 39.70
#